data_b9fc858f5994f4f5ae7e94b28588a1eb
#
_entry.id   b9fc858f5994f4f5ae7e94b28588a1eb
#
_cell.length_a   1.000
_cell.length_b   1.000
_cell.length_c   1.000
_cell.angle_alpha   90.00
_cell.angle_beta   90.00
_cell.angle_gamma   90.00
#
_symmetry.space_group_name_H-M   'P 1'
#
loop_
_entity.id
_entity.type
_entity.pdbx_description
1 polymer ?
#
loop_
_entity_poly.entity_id
_entity_poly.type
_entity_poly.pdbx_seq_one_letter_code
_entity_poly.pdbx_strand_id
1 'polypeptide(L)'
;MIRILIFCLFISQFAFAQGIINGTGSSINVGTGAYLVTSGNGSLKNEGTGVIINNGSITIANDFQNNGTGTINNDGTLTIAGDWVNNASGAGLYVFSNRDGTGLVILNGSSTQTISGSSTRFENLTVNNSAAGNAIVFSTDQIVENTVNLSDGVISTGVNHLILESTTPSDLTAFSNTSFINGNLRRYISGTGSYIYFPVGNGTSTSNYQLTAIAPTILDAGSFEYLDVSFNSLAAGGTLSLTEDGTTFTDVATEGEWVFTTNTDPTAIKYNIRLYTANISSLVDNEFVIVGRDIASSDAADWDCSPCGVSSGTGDGINDNDLAGRLITDGYTERRGLTSFAKFGIATTGSTPLPIELLHFDANLVGSKVLLDWQTASEINNDYFTVEKTKDNFEWKEVSVVKGAGNSTSLLNYHSIDYKPYEGLSYYRLKQTDFDGKFDYSNIVAINFNRIGNNVVLFPNPTNDKFYILTSEDTNYKVEILDATGKLIHKQDNLTEMSTQNFPDGLYFVRIAFPNGDPITMKLIVNK
;
A
#
# COMPACT_ATOMS: atom_id res chain seq x y z
N MET A 1 20.31 -18.93 50.25
CA MET A 1 20.38 -19.66 48.95
C MET A 1 19.09 -20.48 48.84
N ILE A 2 18.06 -19.89 48.22
CA ILE A 2 16.76 -20.54 48.04
C ILE A 2 16.82 -21.25 46.69
N ARG A 3 16.98 -22.59 46.74
CA ARG A 3 16.79 -23.43 45.55
C ARG A 3 15.29 -23.61 45.35
N ILE A 4 14.70 -22.94 44.37
CA ILE A 4 13.35 -23.27 43.95
C ILE A 4 13.47 -24.46 42.99
N LEU A 5 13.30 -25.66 43.53
CA LEU A 5 13.18 -26.89 42.74
C LEU A 5 11.69 -27.06 42.43
N ILE A 6 11.26 -26.65 41.24
CA ILE A 6 9.89 -26.91 40.80
C ILE A 6 9.87 -28.34 40.22
N PHE A 7 9.43 -29.30 41.02
CA PHE A 7 9.12 -30.66 40.57
C PHE A 7 7.71 -30.64 39.94
N CYS A 8 7.61 -30.74 38.62
CA CYS A 8 6.32 -30.89 37.97
C CYS A 8 5.84 -32.34 38.02
N LEU A 9 4.96 -32.65 38.96
CA LEU A 9 4.04 -33.78 38.86
C LEU A 9 2.83 -33.34 38.04
N PHE A 10 2.40 -34.15 37.11
CA PHE A 10 1.28 -33.96 36.15
C PHE A 10 0.02 -33.25 36.69
N ILE A 11 0.06 -31.95 36.84
CA ILE A 11 -1.09 -31.04 36.97
C ILE A 11 -0.62 -29.72 36.36
N SER A 12 -1.39 -29.10 35.49
CA SER A 12 -1.10 -27.79 34.89
C SER A 12 -0.92 -26.74 36.00
N GLN A 13 0.31 -26.51 36.44
CA GLN A 13 0.63 -25.49 37.45
C GLN A 13 1.13 -24.25 36.76
N PHE A 14 0.42 -23.14 36.94
CA PHE A 14 0.84 -21.80 36.55
C PHE A 14 1.66 -21.21 37.72
N ALA A 15 2.90 -20.81 37.45
CA ALA A 15 3.69 -20.01 38.37
C ALA A 15 3.68 -18.56 37.87
N PHE A 16 3.16 -17.65 38.68
CA PHE A 16 3.19 -16.20 38.43
C PHE A 16 4.24 -15.57 39.31
N ALA A 17 5.13 -14.75 38.71
CA ALA A 17 6.15 -14.01 39.45
C ALA A 17 6.21 -12.56 38.91
N GLN A 18 6.49 -11.61 39.80
CA GLN A 18 6.75 -10.22 39.41
C GLN A 18 8.11 -10.03 38.71
N GLY A 19 9.00 -10.96 38.84
CA GLY A 19 10.31 -11.04 38.19
C GLY A 19 11.08 -12.25 38.65
N ILE A 20 11.96 -12.76 37.80
CA ILE A 20 12.74 -13.96 38.04
C ILE A 20 14.21 -13.63 37.77
N ILE A 21 15.09 -14.01 38.71
CA ILE A 21 16.54 -13.95 38.51
C ILE A 21 17.08 -15.38 38.61
N ASN A 22 17.62 -15.88 37.52
CA ASN A 22 18.37 -17.13 37.46
C ASN A 22 19.84 -16.80 37.68
N GLY A 23 20.32 -17.00 38.90
CA GLY A 23 21.65 -16.59 39.31
C GLY A 23 22.76 -17.54 38.85
N THR A 24 24.01 -17.13 39.09
CA THR A 24 25.20 -17.92 38.78
C THR A 24 25.14 -19.34 39.34
N GLY A 25 25.33 -20.34 38.51
CA GLY A 25 25.29 -21.78 38.88
C GLY A 25 23.88 -22.31 39.15
N SER A 26 22.84 -21.55 38.87
CA SER A 26 21.44 -21.97 38.97
C SER A 26 20.88 -22.41 37.62
N SER A 27 19.79 -23.18 37.66
CA SER A 27 19.05 -23.54 36.46
C SER A 27 17.55 -23.38 36.64
N ILE A 28 16.89 -22.92 35.57
CA ILE A 28 15.44 -22.97 35.40
C ILE A 28 15.16 -24.08 34.39
N ASN A 29 14.25 -24.97 34.70
CA ASN A 29 13.84 -26.05 33.80
C ASN A 29 12.32 -26.04 33.67
N VAL A 30 11.84 -25.80 32.45
CA VAL A 30 10.42 -25.82 32.06
C VAL A 30 10.22 -27.00 31.12
N GLY A 31 9.68 -28.09 31.65
CA GLY A 31 9.45 -29.34 30.89
C GLY A 31 8.32 -29.23 29.88
N THR A 32 8.22 -30.21 28.99
CA THR A 32 7.17 -30.31 27.98
C THR A 32 5.77 -30.21 28.59
N GLY A 33 4.94 -29.32 28.07
CA GLY A 33 3.59 -29.04 28.57
C GLY A 33 3.55 -28.19 29.85
N ALA A 34 4.72 -27.80 30.42
CA ALA A 34 4.79 -26.86 31.54
C ALA A 34 4.84 -25.41 31.11
N TYR A 35 4.45 -24.52 31.99
CA TYR A 35 4.40 -23.08 31.78
C TYR A 35 5.16 -22.34 32.89
N LEU A 36 5.93 -21.34 32.51
CA LEU A 36 6.48 -20.32 33.38
C LEU A 36 6.00 -18.95 32.94
N VAL A 37 5.30 -18.22 33.79
CA VAL A 37 4.72 -16.91 33.44
C VAL A 37 5.13 -15.87 34.46
N THR A 38 5.69 -14.77 34.01
CA THR A 38 5.80 -13.55 34.81
C THR A 38 4.56 -12.69 34.64
N SER A 39 4.26 -11.81 35.60
CA SER A 39 3.08 -10.94 35.57
C SER A 39 3.44 -9.47 35.81
N GLY A 40 2.60 -8.56 35.37
CA GLY A 40 2.80 -7.12 35.51
C GLY A 40 4.11 -6.67 34.85
N ASN A 41 5.00 -6.03 35.59
CA ASN A 41 6.33 -5.61 35.11
C ASN A 41 7.41 -6.67 35.33
N GLY A 42 7.03 -7.95 35.38
CA GLY A 42 7.95 -9.04 35.67
C GLY A 42 8.90 -9.35 34.53
N SER A 43 10.19 -9.22 34.77
CA SER A 43 11.27 -9.55 33.83
C SER A 43 11.91 -10.90 34.20
N LEU A 44 12.56 -11.52 33.21
CA LEU A 44 13.43 -12.68 33.43
C LEU A 44 14.88 -12.30 33.18
N LYS A 45 15.74 -12.45 34.22
CA LYS A 45 17.17 -12.21 34.13
C LYS A 45 17.94 -13.51 34.32
N ASN A 46 18.81 -13.81 33.36
CA ASN A 46 19.77 -14.91 33.44
C ASN A 46 21.15 -14.35 33.73
N GLU A 47 21.68 -14.59 34.89
CA GLU A 47 22.89 -13.94 35.42
C GLU A 47 24.08 -14.89 35.48
N GLY A 48 25.26 -14.39 35.15
CA GLY A 48 26.53 -15.13 35.29
C GLY A 48 26.56 -16.40 34.45
N THR A 49 26.57 -17.57 35.09
CA THR A 49 26.56 -18.91 34.45
C THR A 49 25.20 -19.60 34.57
N GLY A 50 24.11 -18.84 34.76
CA GLY A 50 22.77 -19.40 34.86
C GLY A 50 22.35 -20.13 33.56
N VAL A 51 21.61 -21.23 33.71
CA VAL A 51 21.12 -22.02 32.59
C VAL A 51 19.59 -22.02 32.60
N ILE A 52 18.98 -21.78 31.45
CA ILE A 52 17.54 -21.92 31.24
C ILE A 52 17.32 -23.06 30.25
N ILE A 53 16.50 -24.04 30.64
CA ILE A 53 16.08 -25.15 29.79
C ILE A 53 14.58 -25.03 29.61
N ASN A 54 14.13 -24.77 28.39
CA ASN A 54 12.72 -24.57 28.04
C ASN A 54 12.28 -25.58 26.99
N ASN A 55 11.59 -26.63 27.41
CA ASN A 55 10.91 -27.59 26.53
C ASN A 55 9.39 -27.39 26.57
N GLY A 56 8.91 -26.34 27.23
CA GLY A 56 7.52 -25.97 27.39
C GLY A 56 7.25 -24.54 26.90
N SER A 57 6.64 -23.73 27.74
CA SER A 57 6.35 -22.32 27.41
C SER A 57 6.81 -21.40 28.52
N ILE A 58 7.60 -20.39 28.18
CA ILE A 58 7.95 -19.26 29.04
C ILE A 58 7.32 -18.00 28.50
N THR A 59 6.53 -17.30 29.33
CA THR A 59 5.95 -16.00 28.98
C THR A 59 6.45 -14.93 29.92
N ILE A 60 7.08 -13.90 29.38
CA ILE A 60 7.69 -12.80 30.10
C ILE A 60 6.90 -11.52 29.81
N ALA A 61 6.29 -10.96 30.86
CA ALA A 61 5.43 -9.79 30.75
C ALA A 61 6.19 -8.47 30.52
N ASN A 62 7.51 -8.46 30.74
CA ASN A 62 8.39 -7.32 30.51
C ASN A 62 9.69 -7.82 29.83
N ASP A 63 10.86 -7.46 30.32
CA ASP A 63 12.15 -7.69 29.64
C ASP A 63 12.73 -9.09 29.90
N PHE A 64 13.40 -9.57 28.88
CA PHE A 64 14.38 -10.66 29.00
C PHE A 64 15.80 -10.08 28.98
N GLN A 65 16.65 -10.50 29.93
CA GLN A 65 18.06 -10.11 30.02
C GLN A 65 18.95 -11.31 30.24
N ASN A 66 19.95 -11.49 29.38
CA ASN A 66 21.01 -12.49 29.60
C ASN A 66 22.35 -11.80 29.88
N ASN A 67 22.83 -11.89 31.09
CA ASN A 67 24.03 -11.19 31.56
C ASN A 67 25.13 -12.20 31.92
N GLY A 68 26.25 -12.14 31.21
CA GLY A 68 27.39 -13.01 31.48
C GLY A 68 27.54 -14.17 30.49
N THR A 69 27.88 -15.36 30.94
CA THR A 69 28.10 -16.56 30.10
C THR A 69 26.97 -17.58 30.22
N GLY A 70 25.86 -17.19 30.82
CA GLY A 70 24.65 -18.01 30.93
C GLY A 70 24.02 -18.32 29.57
N THR A 71 23.40 -19.49 29.47
CA THR A 71 22.83 -20.00 28.23
C THR A 71 21.35 -20.34 28.37
N ILE A 72 20.68 -20.38 27.24
CA ILE A 72 19.30 -20.86 27.10
C ILE A 72 19.33 -22.08 26.17
N ASN A 73 18.77 -23.19 26.66
CA ASN A 73 18.36 -24.30 25.80
C ASN A 73 16.85 -24.15 25.57
N ASN A 74 16.43 -23.74 24.37
CA ASN A 74 15.04 -23.47 24.08
C ASN A 74 14.53 -24.38 22.96
N ASP A 75 13.91 -25.48 23.34
CA ASP A 75 13.21 -26.42 22.45
C ASP A 75 11.69 -26.16 22.49
N GLY A 76 11.25 -25.13 23.22
CA GLY A 76 9.86 -24.72 23.40
C GLY A 76 9.59 -23.32 22.87
N THR A 77 8.61 -22.67 23.49
CA THR A 77 8.21 -21.30 23.14
C THR A 77 8.63 -20.32 24.23
N LEU A 78 9.29 -19.22 23.82
CA LEU A 78 9.66 -18.11 24.70
C LEU A 78 8.96 -16.83 24.16
N THR A 79 7.97 -16.34 24.90
CA THR A 79 7.19 -15.14 24.54
C THR A 79 7.59 -13.97 25.41
N ILE A 80 7.87 -12.81 24.80
CA ILE A 80 8.41 -11.63 25.48
C ILE A 80 7.63 -10.38 25.06
N ALA A 81 7.13 -9.64 26.05
CA ALA A 81 6.40 -8.41 25.81
C ALA A 81 7.24 -7.13 25.94
N GLY A 82 8.38 -7.18 26.65
CA GLY A 82 9.36 -6.09 26.78
C GLY A 82 10.62 -6.30 25.94
N ASP A 83 11.70 -5.67 26.35
CA ASP A 83 12.97 -5.68 25.62
C ASP A 83 13.70 -7.03 25.70
N TRP A 84 14.48 -7.31 24.67
CA TRP A 84 15.47 -8.38 24.65
C TRP A 84 16.87 -7.79 24.82
N VAL A 85 17.55 -8.16 25.90
CA VAL A 85 18.90 -7.69 26.19
C VAL A 85 19.86 -8.87 26.27
N ASN A 86 20.78 -8.97 25.31
CA ASN A 86 21.82 -9.99 25.30
C ASN A 86 23.18 -9.39 25.63
N ASN A 87 23.57 -9.42 26.90
CA ASN A 87 24.89 -9.00 27.37
C ASN A 87 25.85 -10.17 27.54
N ALA A 88 25.68 -11.25 26.75
CA ALA A 88 26.58 -12.39 26.79
C ALA A 88 28.02 -11.98 26.52
N SER A 89 28.94 -12.44 27.36
CA SER A 89 30.38 -12.19 27.25
C SER A 89 31.13 -13.49 26.98
N GLY A 90 31.97 -13.52 25.94
CA GLY A 90 32.81 -14.67 25.61
C GLY A 90 32.89 -14.99 24.13
N ALA A 91 33.83 -15.84 23.73
CA ALA A 91 33.96 -16.34 22.38
C ALA A 91 32.87 -17.39 22.09
N GLY A 92 31.89 -17.02 21.29
CA GLY A 92 30.71 -17.85 20.99
C GLY A 92 29.46 -17.23 21.59
N LEU A 93 29.04 -16.10 21.04
CA LEU A 93 27.96 -15.21 21.47
C LEU A 93 26.56 -15.83 21.42
N TYR A 94 26.40 -17.13 21.55
CA TYR A 94 25.12 -17.80 21.46
C TYR A 94 24.45 -17.85 22.82
N VAL A 95 23.42 -17.02 22.99
CA VAL A 95 22.50 -17.16 24.14
C VAL A 95 21.86 -18.54 24.12
N PHE A 96 21.57 -19.08 22.94
CA PHE A 96 20.99 -20.40 22.76
C PHE A 96 22.06 -21.47 22.62
N SER A 97 22.07 -22.43 23.54
CA SER A 97 23.05 -23.51 23.58
C SER A 97 22.66 -24.73 22.76
N ASN A 98 21.38 -24.96 22.56
CA ASN A 98 20.83 -25.94 21.63
C ASN A 98 20.25 -25.24 20.41
N ARG A 99 20.50 -25.79 19.23
CA ARG A 99 20.06 -25.26 17.96
C ARG A 99 19.67 -26.42 17.06
N ASP A 100 18.62 -27.13 17.48
CA ASP A 100 18.07 -28.28 16.76
C ASP A 100 16.90 -27.93 15.84
N GLY A 101 16.56 -26.64 15.74
CA GLY A 101 15.54 -26.10 14.85
C GLY A 101 14.15 -26.00 15.45
N THR A 102 13.96 -26.35 16.73
CA THR A 102 12.63 -26.40 17.35
C THR A 102 12.27 -25.17 18.18
N GLY A 103 13.27 -24.42 18.68
CA GLY A 103 13.08 -23.28 19.57
C GLY A 103 12.41 -22.09 18.91
N LEU A 104 11.35 -21.55 19.51
CA LEU A 104 10.61 -20.38 19.02
C LEU A 104 10.70 -19.22 20.01
N VAL A 105 11.06 -18.03 19.51
CA VAL A 105 10.94 -16.78 20.24
C VAL A 105 9.82 -15.94 19.61
N ILE A 106 8.93 -15.41 20.44
CA ILE A 106 7.83 -14.53 20.05
C ILE A 106 8.00 -13.19 20.74
N LEU A 107 8.13 -12.11 19.96
CA LEU A 107 8.11 -10.73 20.44
C LEU A 107 6.68 -10.21 20.27
N ASN A 108 5.94 -10.03 21.39
CA ASN A 108 4.51 -9.75 21.38
C ASN A 108 4.11 -8.52 22.19
N GLY A 109 4.98 -7.53 22.28
CA GLY A 109 4.70 -6.27 22.98
C GLY A 109 3.54 -5.48 22.39
N SER A 110 3.12 -4.45 23.11
CA SER A 110 2.20 -3.41 22.65
C SER A 110 2.85 -2.01 22.67
N SER A 111 4.14 -1.98 22.94
CA SER A 111 5.03 -0.82 22.83
C SER A 111 6.28 -1.24 22.07
N THR A 112 7.09 -0.26 21.64
CA THR A 112 8.37 -0.55 20.99
C THR A 112 9.23 -1.45 21.87
N GLN A 113 9.72 -2.57 21.31
CA GLN A 113 10.67 -3.48 21.92
C GLN A 113 12.05 -3.28 21.29
N THR A 114 13.08 -3.21 22.12
CA THR A 114 14.47 -3.11 21.66
C THR A 114 15.15 -4.46 21.79
N ILE A 115 15.84 -4.90 20.72
CA ILE A 115 16.79 -6.00 20.79
C ILE A 115 18.18 -5.39 20.85
N SER A 116 18.87 -5.56 21.99
CA SER A 116 20.12 -4.88 22.28
C SER A 116 21.18 -5.78 22.90
N GLY A 117 22.39 -5.24 23.03
CA GLY A 117 23.57 -5.92 23.48
C GLY A 117 24.29 -6.63 22.31
N SER A 118 24.78 -7.84 22.54
CA SER A 118 25.40 -8.66 21.50
C SER A 118 24.36 -9.21 20.53
N SER A 119 24.75 -9.48 19.29
CA SER A 119 23.89 -10.16 18.32
C SER A 119 23.31 -11.45 18.90
N THR A 120 22.04 -11.67 18.66
CA THR A 120 21.39 -12.93 19.05
C THR A 120 21.14 -13.76 17.81
N ARG A 121 21.36 -15.06 17.96
CA ARG A 121 21.04 -16.07 16.94
C ARG A 121 19.83 -16.86 17.41
N PHE A 122 18.67 -16.54 16.85
CA PHE A 122 17.40 -17.23 17.08
C PHE A 122 17.28 -18.43 16.14
N GLU A 123 16.64 -19.50 16.57
CA GLU A 123 16.28 -20.58 15.65
C GLU A 123 15.07 -20.19 14.82
N ASN A 124 13.97 -19.83 15.47
CA ASN A 124 12.76 -19.31 14.84
C ASN A 124 12.32 -18.03 15.58
N LEU A 125 11.90 -17.04 14.83
CA LEU A 125 11.45 -15.75 15.36
C LEU A 125 10.07 -15.39 14.82
N THR A 126 9.15 -15.07 15.72
CA THR A 126 7.87 -14.45 15.38
C THR A 126 7.83 -13.03 15.93
N VAL A 127 7.51 -12.07 15.10
CA VAL A 127 7.18 -10.70 15.47
C VAL A 127 5.67 -10.55 15.41
N ASN A 128 5.06 -10.25 16.56
CA ASN A 128 3.62 -10.05 16.74
C ASN A 128 3.40 -8.90 17.73
N ASN A 129 3.99 -7.74 17.44
CA ASN A 129 3.99 -6.58 18.31
C ASN A 129 3.06 -5.51 17.73
N SER A 130 2.03 -5.13 18.47
CA SER A 130 0.99 -4.20 18.05
C SER A 130 1.35 -2.72 18.25
N ALA A 131 2.59 -2.38 18.59
CA ALA A 131 3.03 -1.00 18.74
C ALA A 131 2.94 -0.24 17.41
N ALA A 132 2.42 0.96 17.46
CA ALA A 132 2.45 1.86 16.31
C ALA A 132 3.89 2.32 16.02
N GLY A 133 4.23 2.45 14.74
CA GLY A 133 5.56 2.87 14.31
C GLY A 133 6.56 1.72 14.31
N ASN A 134 7.77 1.96 14.82
CA ASN A 134 8.77 0.90 14.96
C ASN A 134 8.41 -0.02 16.13
N ALA A 135 7.86 -1.18 15.84
CA ALA A 135 7.48 -2.16 16.84
C ALA A 135 8.70 -2.86 17.47
N ILE A 136 9.68 -3.18 16.64
CA ILE A 136 10.95 -3.77 17.06
C ILE A 136 12.10 -2.88 16.56
N VAL A 137 13.10 -2.61 17.42
CA VAL A 137 14.31 -1.83 17.08
C VAL A 137 15.56 -2.65 17.38
N PHE A 138 16.47 -2.70 16.42
CA PHE A 138 17.76 -3.40 16.56
C PHE A 138 18.88 -2.44 16.92
N SER A 139 19.65 -2.79 17.94
CA SER A 139 20.92 -2.10 18.28
C SER A 139 22.15 -2.80 17.68
N THR A 140 22.00 -4.03 17.22
CA THR A 140 23.01 -4.88 16.57
C THR A 140 22.34 -5.79 15.55
N ASP A 141 23.11 -6.41 14.66
CA ASP A 141 22.61 -7.43 13.75
C ASP A 141 21.93 -8.56 14.53
N GLN A 142 20.79 -9.04 14.02
CA GLN A 142 20.09 -10.18 14.58
C GLN A 142 20.00 -11.29 13.53
N ILE A 143 20.24 -12.53 13.96
CA ILE A 143 20.33 -13.69 13.09
C ILE A 143 19.17 -14.63 13.41
N VAL A 144 18.53 -15.15 12.36
CA VAL A 144 17.53 -16.22 12.48
C VAL A 144 17.95 -17.37 11.58
N GLU A 145 18.05 -18.56 12.14
CA GLU A 145 18.56 -19.73 11.41
C GLU A 145 17.52 -20.34 10.47
N ASN A 146 16.27 -20.47 10.94
CA ASN A 146 15.23 -21.21 10.21
C ASN A 146 14.10 -20.30 9.71
N THR A 147 13.17 -19.90 10.58
CA THR A 147 11.96 -19.20 10.14
C THR A 147 11.78 -17.81 10.76
N VAL A 148 11.35 -16.87 9.97
CA VAL A 148 10.88 -15.54 10.41
C VAL A 148 9.41 -15.41 10.05
N ASN A 149 8.57 -15.11 11.05
CA ASN A 149 7.16 -14.83 10.88
C ASN A 149 6.86 -13.38 11.30
N LEU A 150 6.47 -12.54 10.36
CA LEU A 150 6.15 -11.12 10.57
C LEU A 150 4.63 -10.95 10.69
N SER A 151 4.04 -11.44 11.79
CA SER A 151 2.59 -11.41 11.98
C SER A 151 2.03 -10.01 12.21
N ASP A 152 2.75 -9.18 12.98
CA ASP A 152 2.37 -7.79 13.25
C ASP A 152 3.59 -6.98 13.68
N GLY A 153 3.69 -5.74 13.18
CA GLY A 153 4.68 -4.75 13.59
C GLY A 153 5.91 -4.64 12.68
N VAL A 154 6.39 -3.41 12.56
CA VAL A 154 7.55 -3.05 11.73
C VAL A 154 8.85 -3.24 12.51
N ILE A 155 9.82 -3.95 11.91
CA ILE A 155 11.18 -4.06 12.44
C ILE A 155 12.04 -2.93 11.88
N SER A 156 12.60 -2.08 12.75
CA SER A 156 13.61 -1.09 12.38
C SER A 156 15.01 -1.64 12.65
N THR A 157 15.76 -1.88 11.60
CA THR A 157 17.14 -2.38 11.73
C THR A 157 18.16 -1.26 11.86
N GLY A 158 17.84 -0.03 11.47
CA GLY A 158 18.80 1.07 11.37
C GLY A 158 19.92 0.73 10.41
N VAL A 159 21.16 0.82 10.89
CA VAL A 159 22.36 0.41 10.12
C VAL A 159 22.64 -1.10 10.20
N ASN A 160 21.93 -1.82 11.05
CA ASN A 160 22.08 -3.25 11.29
C ASN A 160 21.23 -4.06 10.30
N HIS A 161 21.25 -5.39 10.44
CA HIS A 161 20.53 -6.32 9.57
C HIS A 161 19.63 -7.26 10.39
N LEU A 162 18.47 -7.59 9.81
CA LEU A 162 17.85 -8.89 10.07
C LEU A 162 18.46 -9.90 9.10
N ILE A 163 19.08 -10.94 9.62
CA ILE A 163 19.78 -11.97 8.83
C ILE A 163 18.99 -13.27 8.94
N LEU A 164 18.40 -13.72 7.82
CA LEU A 164 17.76 -15.03 7.72
C LEU A 164 18.71 -16.00 7.01
N GLU A 165 19.26 -16.96 7.75
CA GLU A 165 20.24 -17.92 7.22
C GLU A 165 19.61 -19.06 6.43
N SER A 166 18.33 -19.37 6.69
CA SER A 166 17.62 -20.33 5.85
C SER A 166 17.59 -19.89 4.39
N THR A 167 17.92 -20.83 3.52
CA THR A 167 17.85 -20.67 2.07
C THR A 167 16.50 -21.02 1.46
N THR A 168 15.55 -21.49 2.27
CA THR A 168 14.21 -21.84 1.84
C THR A 168 13.36 -20.57 1.64
N PRO A 169 12.79 -20.33 0.45
CA PRO A 169 12.03 -19.11 0.17
C PRO A 169 10.83 -18.89 1.11
N SER A 170 10.15 -19.97 1.53
CA SER A 170 8.96 -19.94 2.40
C SER A 170 9.26 -19.70 3.89
N ASP A 171 10.51 -19.59 4.31
CA ASP A 171 10.87 -19.41 5.72
C ASP A 171 10.76 -17.96 6.21
N LEU A 172 10.39 -17.04 5.33
CA LEU A 172 9.93 -15.69 5.67
C LEU A 172 8.44 -15.57 5.33
N THR A 173 7.59 -15.39 6.34
CA THR A 173 6.13 -15.46 6.20
C THR A 173 5.41 -14.29 6.84
N ALA A 174 4.12 -14.19 6.55
CA ALA A 174 3.14 -13.27 7.17
C ALA A 174 3.47 -11.76 7.04
N PHE A 175 4.44 -11.40 6.20
CA PHE A 175 4.73 -9.99 5.94
C PHE A 175 3.59 -9.27 5.20
N SER A 176 3.42 -8.00 5.48
CA SER A 176 2.38 -7.15 4.92
C SER A 176 2.82 -5.68 4.96
N ASN A 177 1.96 -4.77 4.52
CA ASN A 177 2.20 -3.33 4.63
C ASN A 177 2.13 -2.79 6.07
N THR A 178 1.72 -3.59 7.04
CA THR A 178 1.77 -3.28 8.48
C THR A 178 2.87 -4.04 9.22
N SER A 179 3.52 -5.01 8.54
CA SER A 179 4.56 -5.84 9.15
C SER A 179 5.66 -6.16 8.13
N PHE A 180 6.76 -5.41 8.20
CA PHE A 180 7.88 -5.46 7.27
C PHE A 180 9.18 -4.98 7.92
N ILE A 181 10.27 -4.96 7.13
CA ILE A 181 11.60 -4.53 7.57
C ILE A 181 11.85 -3.10 7.12
N ASN A 182 11.87 -2.16 8.06
CA ASN A 182 12.35 -0.80 7.84
C ASN A 182 13.88 -0.78 7.97
N GLY A 183 14.58 -0.97 6.86
CA GLY A 183 16.03 -1.05 6.77
C GLY A 183 16.54 -2.27 6.03
N ASN A 184 17.53 -2.99 6.58
CA ASN A 184 18.31 -3.99 5.87
C ASN A 184 17.85 -5.42 6.20
N LEU A 185 17.51 -6.19 5.16
CA LEU A 185 17.22 -7.62 5.26
C LEU A 185 18.26 -8.42 4.48
N ARG A 186 18.98 -9.32 5.18
CA ARG A 186 19.88 -10.30 4.56
C ARG A 186 19.20 -11.64 4.44
N ARG A 187 19.24 -12.22 3.26
CA ARG A 187 18.80 -13.61 3.02
C ARG A 187 19.86 -14.42 2.31
N TYR A 188 20.10 -15.63 2.82
CA TYR A 188 20.93 -16.61 2.15
C TYR A 188 20.18 -17.28 1.01
N ILE A 189 20.90 -17.57 -0.08
CA ILE A 189 20.31 -18.07 -1.33
C ILE A 189 21.11 -19.26 -1.83
N SER A 190 20.45 -20.40 -2.04
CA SER A 190 21.13 -21.61 -2.54
C SER A 190 20.40 -22.32 -3.67
N GLY A 191 19.24 -21.85 -4.09
CA GLY A 191 18.37 -22.53 -5.06
C GLY A 191 17.93 -21.62 -6.21
N THR A 192 17.38 -22.25 -7.24
CA THR A 192 16.83 -21.59 -8.42
C THR A 192 15.34 -21.88 -8.58
N GLY A 193 14.63 -21.04 -9.36
CA GLY A 193 13.27 -21.30 -9.83
C GLY A 193 12.14 -20.77 -8.95
N SER A 194 12.39 -20.39 -7.69
CA SER A 194 11.38 -19.84 -6.79
C SER A 194 11.67 -18.37 -6.48
N TYR A 195 10.61 -17.57 -6.32
CA TYR A 195 10.74 -16.20 -5.85
C TYR A 195 11.10 -16.15 -4.38
N ILE A 196 12.13 -15.37 -4.06
CA ILE A 196 12.62 -15.06 -2.72
C ILE A 196 12.21 -13.62 -2.43
N TYR A 197 11.37 -13.43 -1.42
CA TYR A 197 10.76 -12.14 -1.09
C TYR A 197 11.59 -11.34 -0.10
N PHE A 198 11.64 -10.03 -0.31
CA PHE A 198 12.26 -9.05 0.58
C PHE A 198 11.24 -7.96 0.92
N PRO A 199 10.49 -8.12 2.02
CA PRO A 199 9.52 -7.16 2.50
C PRO A 199 10.21 -6.00 3.23
N VAL A 200 10.79 -5.09 2.48
CA VAL A 200 11.56 -3.95 2.99
C VAL A 200 10.77 -2.63 2.87
N GLY A 201 11.31 -1.56 3.47
CA GLY A 201 10.76 -0.22 3.39
C GLY A 201 11.66 0.82 4.05
N ASN A 202 11.22 2.09 4.08
CA ASN A 202 12.00 3.22 4.59
C ASN A 202 11.22 4.10 5.57
N GLY A 203 10.39 3.51 6.39
CA GLY A 203 9.58 4.20 7.40
C GLY A 203 8.65 3.22 8.08
N THR A 204 7.59 3.72 8.70
CA THR A 204 6.71 2.90 9.55
C THR A 204 5.25 2.94 9.14
N SER A 205 4.89 3.76 8.15
CA SER A 205 3.52 3.78 7.61
C SER A 205 3.34 2.72 6.53
N THR A 206 2.10 2.35 6.25
CA THR A 206 1.75 1.37 5.22
C THR A 206 2.25 1.75 3.83
N SER A 207 2.36 3.06 3.54
CA SER A 207 2.91 3.59 2.29
C SER A 207 4.44 3.44 2.16
N ASN A 208 5.15 3.18 3.25
CA ASN A 208 6.60 2.95 3.24
C ASN A 208 6.98 1.49 2.93
N TYR A 209 6.02 0.58 2.89
CA TYR A 209 6.24 -0.81 2.53
C TYR A 209 6.54 -0.94 1.04
N GLN A 210 7.70 -1.52 0.70
CA GLN A 210 8.20 -1.65 -0.66
C GLN A 210 8.69 -3.09 -0.90
N LEU A 211 7.76 -3.95 -1.25
CA LEU A 211 8.06 -5.36 -1.49
C LEU A 211 8.86 -5.52 -2.78
N THR A 212 9.88 -6.38 -2.72
CA THR A 212 10.59 -6.87 -3.91
C THR A 212 10.84 -8.36 -3.80
N ALA A 213 11.10 -9.01 -4.94
CA ALA A 213 11.44 -10.42 -4.97
C ALA A 213 12.39 -10.72 -6.13
N ILE A 214 13.25 -11.71 -5.95
CA ILE A 214 14.07 -12.26 -7.02
C ILE A 214 13.80 -13.75 -7.19
N ALA A 215 13.95 -14.25 -8.43
CA ALA A 215 13.95 -15.68 -8.73
C ALA A 215 15.25 -16.01 -9.51
N PRO A 216 16.25 -16.60 -8.87
CA PRO A 216 17.44 -17.05 -9.57
C PRO A 216 17.09 -18.14 -10.59
N THR A 217 17.60 -18.01 -11.82
CA THR A 217 17.47 -19.02 -12.89
C THR A 217 18.79 -19.74 -13.14
N ILE A 218 19.91 -19.06 -12.89
CA ILE A 218 21.26 -19.60 -12.83
C ILE A 218 21.90 -19.07 -11.56
N LEU A 219 22.55 -19.91 -10.81
CA LEU A 219 23.27 -19.55 -9.60
C LEU A 219 24.62 -20.26 -9.57
N ASP A 220 25.70 -19.48 -9.56
CA ASP A 220 27.04 -20.02 -9.34
C ASP A 220 27.24 -20.28 -7.85
N ALA A 221 27.41 -21.55 -7.51
CA ALA A 221 27.55 -22.00 -6.11
C ALA A 221 28.91 -21.68 -5.48
N GLY A 222 29.82 -20.94 -6.15
CA GLY A 222 31.20 -20.87 -5.71
C GLY A 222 31.59 -19.78 -4.73
N SER A 223 30.87 -18.65 -4.70
CA SER A 223 31.28 -17.49 -3.87
C SER A 223 30.15 -16.59 -3.41
N PHE A 224 28.97 -16.71 -4.01
CA PHE A 224 27.79 -15.95 -3.65
C PHE A 224 26.97 -16.71 -2.59
N GLU A 225 26.75 -16.11 -1.45
CA GLU A 225 26.05 -16.76 -0.32
C GLU A 225 24.73 -16.05 0.00
N TYR A 226 24.70 -14.70 -0.03
CA TYR A 226 23.55 -13.95 0.42
C TYR A 226 23.33 -12.64 -0.36
N LEU A 227 22.13 -12.12 -0.25
CA LEU A 227 21.74 -10.76 -0.63
C LEU A 227 21.34 -9.95 0.60
N ASP A 228 21.88 -8.75 0.68
CA ASP A 228 21.34 -7.67 1.49
C ASP A 228 20.42 -6.82 0.64
N VAL A 229 19.20 -6.62 1.09
CA VAL A 229 18.24 -5.77 0.39
C VAL A 229 17.69 -4.74 1.34
N SER A 230 17.64 -3.49 0.86
CA SER A 230 17.00 -2.36 1.54
C SER A 230 16.26 -1.49 0.53
N PHE A 231 15.42 -0.59 1.02
CA PHE A 231 14.78 0.44 0.21
C PHE A 231 15.15 1.81 0.74
N ASN A 232 15.63 2.69 -0.15
CA ASN A 232 16.06 4.04 0.19
C ASN A 232 15.20 5.08 -0.55
N SER A 233 14.77 6.13 0.15
CA SER A 233 14.13 7.27 -0.49
C SER A 233 15.09 7.97 -1.45
N LEU A 234 14.57 8.42 -2.58
CA LEU A 234 15.29 9.32 -3.49
C LEU A 234 14.98 10.77 -3.14
N ALA A 235 16.03 11.62 -3.15
CA ALA A 235 15.86 13.07 -2.91
C ALA A 235 15.14 13.76 -4.10
N ALA A 236 15.28 13.19 -5.30
CA ALA A 236 14.59 13.59 -6.53
C ALA A 236 14.53 12.36 -7.45
N GLY A 237 13.55 12.32 -8.34
CA GLY A 237 13.50 11.33 -9.41
C GLY A 237 14.72 11.45 -10.32
N GLY A 238 15.03 10.37 -11.03
CA GLY A 238 16.08 10.36 -12.02
C GLY A 238 15.61 10.88 -13.36
N THR A 239 16.53 11.31 -14.19
CA THR A 239 16.31 11.53 -15.63
C THR A 239 16.95 10.41 -16.42
N LEU A 240 16.25 9.86 -17.37
CA LEU A 240 16.80 8.88 -18.30
C LEU A 240 16.24 9.09 -19.70
N SER A 241 16.84 8.41 -20.68
CA SER A 241 16.32 8.34 -22.04
C SER A 241 16.41 6.89 -22.49
N LEU A 242 15.44 6.09 -22.10
CA LEU A 242 15.35 4.69 -22.43
C LEU A 242 14.13 4.45 -23.31
N THR A 243 14.30 3.74 -24.42
CA THR A 243 13.18 3.33 -25.27
C THR A 243 13.08 1.81 -25.27
N GLU A 244 11.93 1.30 -24.84
CA GLU A 244 11.58 -0.12 -24.84
C GLU A 244 10.19 -0.32 -25.45
N ASP A 245 10.04 -1.28 -26.35
CA ASP A 245 8.76 -1.62 -27.02
C ASP A 245 8.06 -0.40 -27.65
N GLY A 246 8.84 0.55 -28.14
CA GLY A 246 8.32 1.79 -28.73
C GLY A 246 7.91 2.87 -27.73
N THR A 247 8.01 2.62 -26.44
CA THR A 247 7.75 3.58 -25.36
C THR A 247 9.07 4.19 -24.89
N THR A 248 9.12 5.52 -24.77
CA THR A 248 10.31 6.22 -24.23
C THR A 248 10.04 6.61 -22.78
N PHE A 249 10.91 6.15 -21.89
CA PHE A 249 10.90 6.45 -20.46
C PHE A 249 11.88 7.59 -20.20
N THR A 250 11.43 8.59 -19.45
CA THR A 250 12.19 9.84 -19.22
C THR A 250 12.47 10.12 -17.75
N ASP A 251 11.72 9.50 -16.86
CA ASP A 251 11.76 9.76 -15.42
C ASP A 251 11.85 8.46 -14.62
N VAL A 252 12.30 8.58 -13.37
CA VAL A 252 12.28 7.50 -12.38
C VAL A 252 11.40 7.91 -11.21
N ALA A 253 10.57 7.00 -10.75
CA ALA A 253 9.66 7.20 -9.63
C ALA A 253 10.40 7.73 -8.39
N THR A 254 9.82 8.74 -7.74
CA THR A 254 10.48 9.49 -6.66
C THR A 254 10.41 8.79 -5.31
N GLU A 255 9.61 7.77 -5.16
CA GLU A 255 9.42 7.05 -3.89
C GLU A 255 10.71 6.46 -3.36
N GLY A 256 11.56 5.93 -4.26
CA GLY A 256 12.87 5.44 -3.87
C GLY A 256 13.46 4.39 -4.79
N GLU A 257 14.50 3.74 -4.27
CA GLU A 257 15.24 2.69 -4.95
C GLU A 257 15.43 1.47 -4.06
N TRP A 258 15.34 0.27 -4.63
CA TRP A 258 15.74 -0.97 -3.97
C TRP A 258 17.23 -1.18 -4.18
N VAL A 259 17.97 -1.35 -3.09
CA VAL A 259 19.42 -1.56 -3.12
C VAL A 259 19.71 -3.02 -2.86
N PHE A 260 20.41 -3.68 -3.76
CA PHE A 260 20.81 -5.07 -3.68
C PHE A 260 22.33 -5.16 -3.59
N THR A 261 22.83 -5.66 -2.48
CA THR A 261 24.27 -5.88 -2.27
C THR A 261 24.56 -7.32 -1.88
N THR A 262 25.77 -7.80 -2.18
CA THR A 262 26.20 -9.18 -1.95
C THR A 262 27.52 -9.23 -1.20
N ASN A 263 27.85 -10.39 -0.63
CA ASN A 263 29.19 -10.63 -0.09
C ASN A 263 30.30 -10.69 -1.15
N THR A 264 29.94 -11.14 -2.34
CA THR A 264 30.86 -11.28 -3.49
C THR A 264 30.04 -11.21 -4.76
N ASP A 265 30.47 -10.44 -5.76
CA ASP A 265 29.79 -10.41 -7.04
C ASP A 265 29.85 -11.79 -7.69
N PRO A 266 28.69 -12.38 -8.01
CA PRO A 266 28.64 -13.70 -8.60
C PRO A 266 29.25 -13.69 -10.01
N THR A 267 30.08 -14.69 -10.32
CA THR A 267 30.70 -14.81 -11.64
C THR A 267 29.77 -15.33 -12.72
N ALA A 268 28.67 -16.00 -12.31
CA ALA A 268 27.61 -16.47 -13.19
C ALA A 268 26.29 -16.53 -12.44
N ILE A 269 25.53 -15.46 -12.53
CA ILE A 269 24.16 -15.41 -12.06
C ILE A 269 23.22 -15.00 -13.17
N LYS A 270 22.03 -15.63 -13.22
CA LYS A 270 20.86 -15.08 -13.92
C LYS A 270 19.68 -15.12 -12.97
N TYR A 271 18.91 -14.07 -12.94
CA TYR A 271 17.70 -14.00 -12.10
C TYR A 271 16.64 -13.09 -12.70
N ASN A 272 15.41 -13.31 -12.27
CA ASN A 272 14.31 -12.41 -12.53
C ASN A 272 14.06 -11.57 -11.28
N ILE A 273 13.69 -10.31 -11.44
CA ILE A 273 13.35 -9.40 -10.36
C ILE A 273 11.91 -8.91 -10.51
N ARG A 274 11.18 -8.82 -9.39
CA ARG A 274 9.90 -8.14 -9.29
C ARG A 274 10.00 -6.98 -8.33
N LEU A 275 9.58 -5.80 -8.76
CA LEU A 275 9.34 -4.64 -7.91
C LEU A 275 7.84 -4.47 -7.81
N TYR A 276 7.32 -4.48 -6.57
CA TYR A 276 5.89 -4.36 -6.33
C TYR A 276 5.45 -2.90 -6.34
N THR A 277 4.33 -2.62 -7.00
CA THR A 277 3.91 -1.27 -7.38
C THR A 277 2.87 -0.65 -6.45
N ALA A 278 2.38 -1.38 -5.44
CA ALA A 278 1.26 -0.96 -4.60
C ALA A 278 1.44 0.42 -3.92
N ASN A 279 2.68 0.83 -3.65
CA ASN A 279 3.00 2.10 -3.02
C ASN A 279 3.86 3.00 -3.91
N ILE A 280 3.85 2.79 -5.21
CA ILE A 280 4.45 3.69 -6.20
C ILE A 280 3.32 4.52 -6.80
N SER A 281 3.42 5.82 -6.67
CA SER A 281 2.44 6.75 -7.19
C SER A 281 2.64 6.99 -8.69
N SER A 282 1.62 7.52 -9.33
CA SER A 282 1.73 8.05 -10.69
C SER A 282 2.11 7.04 -11.78
N LEU A 283 1.83 5.74 -11.59
CA LEU A 283 2.03 4.75 -12.64
C LEU A 283 0.86 4.75 -13.63
N VAL A 284 1.19 4.54 -14.90
CA VAL A 284 0.25 4.38 -16.00
C VAL A 284 0.48 3.01 -16.64
N ASP A 285 -0.58 2.27 -16.93
CA ASP A 285 -0.48 0.96 -17.57
C ASP A 285 0.34 1.02 -18.87
N ASN A 286 1.28 0.10 -19.02
CA ASN A 286 2.27 0.00 -20.11
C ASN A 286 3.32 1.13 -20.19
N GLU A 287 3.30 2.09 -19.24
CA GLU A 287 4.20 3.24 -19.23
C GLU A 287 5.19 3.21 -18.05
N PHE A 288 5.46 2.06 -17.46
CA PHE A 288 6.48 1.88 -16.43
C PHE A 288 7.32 0.62 -16.66
N VAL A 289 8.56 0.65 -16.18
CA VAL A 289 9.53 -0.44 -16.37
C VAL A 289 10.59 -0.39 -15.26
N ILE A 290 11.23 -1.54 -14.97
CA ILE A 290 12.37 -1.58 -14.06
C ILE A 290 13.60 -1.01 -14.76
N VAL A 291 14.30 -0.11 -14.08
CA VAL A 291 15.62 0.39 -14.46
C VAL A 291 16.62 0.12 -13.35
N GLY A 292 17.90 0.14 -13.68
CA GLY A 292 18.98 -0.04 -12.74
C GLY A 292 20.05 1.03 -12.85
N ARG A 293 20.86 1.17 -11.80
CA ARG A 293 22.10 1.93 -11.80
C ARG A 293 23.15 1.25 -10.92
N ASP A 294 24.40 1.61 -11.12
CA ASP A 294 25.51 1.08 -10.31
C ASP A 294 25.26 1.31 -8.81
N ILE A 295 25.66 0.33 -7.97
CA ILE A 295 25.51 0.40 -6.51
C ILE A 295 26.24 1.63 -5.94
N ALA A 296 27.39 1.98 -6.49
CA ALA A 296 28.19 3.13 -6.06
C ALA A 296 27.59 4.47 -6.52
N SER A 297 26.73 4.47 -7.54
CA SER A 297 26.15 5.71 -8.06
C SER A 297 25.10 6.30 -7.13
N SER A 298 25.13 7.62 -7.02
CA SER A 298 24.08 8.45 -6.44
C SER A 298 23.57 9.51 -7.43
N ASP A 299 24.09 9.51 -8.66
CA ASP A 299 23.70 10.49 -9.68
C ASP A 299 22.33 10.12 -10.26
N ALA A 300 21.44 11.11 -10.31
CA ALA A 300 20.11 10.97 -10.88
C ALA A 300 20.14 10.72 -12.42
N ALA A 301 21.25 11.01 -13.07
CA ALA A 301 21.43 10.78 -14.51
C ALA A 301 21.98 9.39 -14.86
N ASP A 302 22.40 8.60 -13.87
CA ASP A 302 23.00 7.28 -14.09
C ASP A 302 21.99 6.13 -14.23
N TRP A 303 20.71 6.47 -14.25
CA TRP A 303 19.69 5.46 -14.48
C TRP A 303 19.71 5.01 -15.94
N ASP A 304 19.87 3.73 -16.14
CA ASP A 304 19.81 3.09 -17.44
C ASP A 304 19.27 1.65 -17.32
N CYS A 305 19.43 0.86 -18.33
CA CYS A 305 19.14 -0.56 -18.29
C CYS A 305 20.40 -1.43 -18.21
N SER A 306 21.62 -0.83 -17.90
CA SER A 306 22.83 -1.56 -17.61
C SER A 306 22.95 -1.71 -16.08
N PRO A 307 22.83 -2.88 -15.50
CA PRO A 307 23.09 -4.24 -15.94
C PRO A 307 21.88 -5.03 -16.47
N CYS A 308 20.82 -4.37 -16.77
CA CYS A 308 19.67 -5.04 -17.36
C CYS A 308 20.04 -5.44 -18.80
N GLY A 309 20.64 -6.57 -18.99
CA GLY A 309 21.10 -7.01 -20.28
C GLY A 309 20.12 -6.69 -21.40
N VAL A 310 20.56 -5.89 -22.37
CA VAL A 310 19.80 -5.61 -23.57
C VAL A 310 19.68 -6.90 -24.33
N SER A 311 18.58 -7.61 -24.21
CA SER A 311 18.28 -8.63 -25.17
C SER A 311 17.23 -8.13 -26.13
N SER A 312 17.68 -7.90 -27.31
CA SER A 312 16.85 -7.86 -28.48
C SER A 312 16.22 -9.23 -28.70
N GLY A 313 14.99 -9.44 -28.25
CA GLY A 313 14.08 -10.39 -28.87
C GLY A 313 14.26 -11.88 -28.61
N THR A 314 14.85 -12.32 -27.50
CA THR A 314 15.00 -13.77 -27.20
C THR A 314 14.63 -14.17 -25.78
N GLY A 315 13.69 -13.52 -25.14
CA GLY A 315 13.17 -13.96 -23.84
C GLY A 315 14.09 -13.78 -22.63
N ASP A 316 15.25 -13.18 -22.82
CA ASP A 316 16.30 -12.98 -21.82
C ASP A 316 16.54 -11.51 -21.52
N GLY A 317 15.58 -10.76 -21.20
CA GLY A 317 15.78 -9.35 -20.86
C GLY A 317 14.46 -8.64 -20.84
N ILE A 318 14.41 -7.47 -20.29
CA ILE A 318 13.30 -6.52 -20.33
C ILE A 318 11.94 -7.17 -20.59
N ASN A 319 11.06 -7.17 -19.62
CA ASN A 319 9.69 -7.68 -19.71
C ASN A 319 9.40 -8.33 -21.06
N ASP A 320 9.71 -9.59 -21.13
CA ASP A 320 9.44 -10.38 -22.30
C ASP A 320 8.02 -10.08 -22.76
N ASN A 321 7.80 -9.40 -23.87
CA ASN A 321 6.55 -8.97 -24.53
C ASN A 321 5.20 -9.49 -23.99
N ASP A 322 5.20 -10.24 -22.93
CA ASP A 322 4.06 -10.44 -22.09
C ASP A 322 3.82 -9.10 -21.38
N LEU A 323 2.76 -8.45 -21.74
CA LEU A 323 2.18 -7.27 -21.06
C LEU A 323 1.97 -7.48 -19.55
N ALA A 324 2.15 -8.70 -19.07
CA ALA A 324 2.25 -9.09 -17.67
C ALA A 324 3.45 -8.36 -17.00
N GLY A 325 3.17 -7.63 -15.93
CA GLY A 325 4.16 -6.85 -15.20
C GLY A 325 4.33 -5.40 -15.66
N ARG A 326 3.43 -4.90 -16.51
CA ARG A 326 3.28 -3.47 -16.81
C ARG A 326 1.85 -2.96 -16.59
N LEU A 327 0.98 -3.77 -15.97
CA LEU A 327 -0.34 -3.35 -15.57
C LEU A 327 -0.34 -3.08 -14.06
N ILE A 328 -0.92 -1.98 -13.64
CA ILE A 328 -1.07 -1.64 -12.21
C ILE A 328 -1.84 -2.76 -11.48
N THR A 329 -2.80 -3.38 -12.16
CA THR A 329 -3.58 -4.50 -11.63
C THR A 329 -2.79 -5.76 -11.36
N ASP A 330 -1.60 -5.95 -11.98
CA ASP A 330 -0.71 -7.08 -11.71
C ASP A 330 -0.01 -6.93 -10.36
N GLY A 331 0.05 -5.70 -9.83
CA GLY A 331 0.63 -5.37 -8.53
C GLY A 331 2.17 -5.36 -8.51
N TYR A 332 2.84 -5.64 -9.63
CA TYR A 332 4.31 -5.61 -9.75
C TYR A 332 4.73 -5.34 -11.19
N THR A 333 5.98 -4.92 -11.36
CA THR A 333 6.71 -4.97 -12.63
C THR A 333 7.84 -5.99 -12.54
N GLU A 334 8.15 -6.68 -13.63
CA GLU A 334 9.12 -7.77 -13.67
C GLU A 334 10.18 -7.52 -14.76
N ARG A 335 11.44 -7.81 -14.43
CA ARG A 335 12.53 -7.87 -15.41
C ARG A 335 13.26 -9.20 -15.26
N ARG A 336 13.61 -9.81 -16.39
CA ARG A 336 14.13 -11.18 -16.45
C ARG A 336 15.57 -11.21 -16.96
N GLY A 337 16.30 -12.24 -16.53
CA GLY A 337 17.61 -12.57 -17.07
C GLY A 337 18.74 -11.63 -16.66
N LEU A 338 18.58 -10.88 -15.56
CA LEU A 338 19.63 -10.01 -15.02
C LEU A 338 20.86 -10.83 -14.59
N THR A 339 22.05 -10.26 -14.81
CA THR A 339 23.33 -10.95 -14.57
C THR A 339 24.21 -10.30 -13.51
N SER A 340 23.78 -9.19 -12.92
CA SER A 340 24.47 -8.51 -11.81
C SER A 340 23.47 -7.81 -10.91
N PHE A 341 23.85 -7.58 -9.66
CA PHE A 341 23.05 -6.82 -8.72
C PHE A 341 23.36 -5.32 -8.83
N ALA A 342 22.36 -4.51 -8.49
CA ALA A 342 22.38 -3.07 -8.70
C ALA A 342 21.43 -2.37 -7.71
N LYS A 343 21.31 -1.06 -7.84
CA LYS A 343 20.16 -0.31 -7.37
C LYS A 343 19.08 -0.36 -8.44
N PHE A 344 17.85 -0.66 -8.07
CA PHE A 344 16.74 -0.74 -9.00
C PHE A 344 15.67 0.31 -8.65
N GLY A 345 15.10 0.91 -9.67
CA GLY A 345 13.99 1.84 -9.60
C GLY A 345 12.92 1.51 -10.63
N ILE A 346 11.83 2.22 -10.59
CA ILE A 346 10.77 2.13 -11.59
C ILE A 346 10.83 3.38 -12.44
N ALA A 347 11.14 3.22 -13.74
CA ALA A 347 11.07 4.29 -14.72
C ALA A 347 9.65 4.48 -15.22
N THR A 348 9.31 5.72 -15.56
CA THR A 348 8.04 6.15 -16.13
C THR A 348 8.29 7.00 -17.37
N THR A 349 7.25 7.23 -18.16
CA THR A 349 7.33 8.07 -19.37
C THR A 349 7.43 9.57 -19.04
N GLY A 350 7.43 9.94 -17.75
CA GLY A 350 7.31 11.35 -17.34
C GLY A 350 5.92 11.94 -17.58
N SER A 351 5.03 11.19 -18.21
CA SER A 351 3.63 11.47 -18.11
C SER A 351 3.24 11.16 -16.67
N THR A 352 3.37 12.14 -15.78
CA THR A 352 2.58 12.10 -14.56
C THR A 352 1.15 11.82 -15.03
N PRO A 353 0.45 10.79 -14.50
CA PRO A 353 -0.99 10.82 -14.60
C PRO A 353 -1.34 12.21 -14.10
N LEU A 354 -1.82 13.07 -15.00
CA LEU A 354 -2.40 14.32 -14.53
C LEU A 354 -3.47 13.87 -13.55
N PRO A 355 -3.42 14.31 -12.28
CA PRO A 355 -4.52 14.07 -11.37
C PRO A 355 -5.74 14.46 -12.17
N ILE A 356 -6.88 13.79 -11.99
CA ILE A 356 -8.09 14.11 -12.75
C ILE A 356 -8.16 15.62 -12.85
N GLU A 357 -7.95 16.13 -14.04
CA GLU A 357 -8.06 17.57 -14.25
C GLU A 357 -9.55 17.87 -14.28
N LEU A 358 -10.09 18.08 -13.08
CA LEU A 358 -11.43 18.61 -12.93
C LEU A 358 -11.40 20.05 -13.44
N LEU A 359 -11.91 20.26 -14.65
CA LEU A 359 -11.90 21.58 -15.29
C LEU A 359 -12.84 22.53 -14.58
N HIS A 360 -14.00 22.06 -14.16
CA HIS A 360 -14.94 22.82 -13.34
C HIS A 360 -15.88 21.89 -12.55
N PHE A 361 -16.39 22.39 -11.45
CA PHE A 361 -17.55 21.88 -10.74
C PHE A 361 -18.42 23.08 -10.40
N ASP A 362 -19.64 23.09 -10.93
CA ASP A 362 -20.60 24.16 -10.77
C ASP A 362 -21.91 23.65 -10.19
N ALA A 363 -22.57 24.51 -9.44
CA ALA A 363 -23.91 24.29 -8.91
C ALA A 363 -24.80 25.47 -9.30
N ASN A 364 -25.94 25.19 -9.88
CA ASN A 364 -26.85 26.21 -10.38
C ASN A 364 -28.26 25.98 -9.84
N LEU A 365 -28.83 26.99 -9.18
CA LEU A 365 -30.21 26.95 -8.72
C LEU A 365 -31.18 27.05 -9.88
N VAL A 366 -32.04 26.05 -10.03
CA VAL A 366 -33.06 26.00 -11.07
C VAL A 366 -34.40 25.69 -10.41
N GLY A 367 -35.18 26.71 -10.21
CA GLY A 367 -36.46 26.59 -9.51
C GLY A 367 -36.26 26.12 -8.07
N SER A 368 -36.81 24.96 -7.72
CA SER A 368 -36.70 24.33 -6.40
C SER A 368 -35.59 23.26 -6.33
N LYS A 369 -34.74 23.17 -7.32
CA LYS A 369 -33.70 22.14 -7.47
C LYS A 369 -32.34 22.79 -7.71
N VAL A 370 -31.26 22.07 -7.39
CA VAL A 370 -29.90 22.48 -7.76
C VAL A 370 -29.37 21.52 -8.80
N LEU A 371 -29.01 22.09 -9.93
CA LEU A 371 -28.29 21.41 -11.00
C LEU A 371 -26.79 21.47 -10.68
N LEU A 372 -26.14 20.32 -10.72
CA LEU A 372 -24.72 20.16 -10.49
C LEU A 372 -24.09 19.60 -11.76
N ASP A 373 -23.09 20.26 -12.27
CA ASP A 373 -22.36 19.86 -13.46
C ASP A 373 -20.86 19.96 -13.26
N TRP A 374 -20.14 19.01 -13.83
CA TRP A 374 -18.68 19.02 -13.80
C TRP A 374 -18.11 18.39 -15.06
N GLN A 375 -16.87 18.75 -15.33
CA GLN A 375 -16.17 18.31 -16.51
C GLN A 375 -14.76 17.88 -16.13
N THR A 376 -14.32 16.72 -16.62
CA THR A 376 -12.96 16.22 -16.49
C THR A 376 -12.24 16.28 -17.83
N ALA A 377 -10.98 16.73 -17.84
CA ALA A 377 -10.12 16.67 -19.03
C ALA A 377 -9.55 15.26 -19.21
N SER A 378 -9.25 14.62 -18.10
CA SER A 378 -8.78 13.24 -18.03
C SER A 378 -9.25 12.57 -16.74
N GLU A 379 -9.33 11.26 -16.72
CA GLU A 379 -9.59 10.46 -15.52
C GLU A 379 -8.61 9.31 -15.45
N ILE A 380 -8.14 9.02 -14.23
CA ILE A 380 -7.25 7.90 -13.96
C ILE A 380 -7.71 7.24 -12.68
N ASN A 381 -7.91 5.93 -12.75
CA ASN A 381 -8.30 5.10 -11.62
C ASN A 381 -9.62 5.52 -10.93
N ASN A 382 -10.43 6.38 -11.59
CA ASN A 382 -11.64 6.96 -11.01
C ASN A 382 -12.80 5.96 -10.99
N ASP A 383 -13.20 5.51 -9.80
CA ASP A 383 -14.36 4.61 -9.64
C ASP A 383 -15.67 5.40 -9.73
N TYR A 384 -15.82 6.43 -8.90
CA TYR A 384 -17.05 7.24 -8.86
C TYR A 384 -16.84 8.63 -8.27
N PHE A 385 -17.78 9.50 -8.59
CA PHE A 385 -17.96 10.80 -7.97
C PHE A 385 -19.11 10.76 -6.97
N THR A 386 -18.93 11.35 -5.80
CA THR A 386 -20.01 11.62 -4.83
C THR A 386 -20.26 13.13 -4.78
N VAL A 387 -21.47 13.55 -5.11
CA VAL A 387 -21.90 14.92 -4.87
C VAL A 387 -22.33 15.04 -3.41
N GLU A 388 -21.78 16.00 -2.70
CA GLU A 388 -22.07 16.24 -1.27
C GLU A 388 -22.58 17.65 -1.05
N LYS A 389 -23.47 17.84 -0.06
CA LYS A 389 -23.97 19.16 0.36
C LYS A 389 -23.91 19.36 1.86
N THR A 390 -23.77 20.64 2.28
CA THR A 390 -23.81 21.02 3.71
C THR A 390 -24.43 22.41 3.89
N LYS A 391 -24.88 22.71 5.13
CA LYS A 391 -25.29 24.07 5.54
C LYS A 391 -24.17 24.86 6.24
N ASP A 392 -23.27 24.18 6.91
CA ASP A 392 -22.34 24.73 7.88
C ASP A 392 -20.87 24.36 7.66
N ASN A 393 -20.58 23.60 6.61
CA ASN A 393 -19.24 23.06 6.31
C ASN A 393 -18.71 21.98 7.28
N PHE A 394 -19.49 21.54 8.25
CA PHE A 394 -19.06 20.52 9.21
C PHE A 394 -19.59 19.14 8.87
N GLU A 395 -20.89 19.04 8.58
CA GLU A 395 -21.54 17.77 8.26
C GLU A 395 -21.95 17.74 6.79
N TRP A 396 -21.24 16.94 5.99
CA TRP A 396 -21.53 16.75 4.58
C TRP A 396 -22.46 15.56 4.37
N LYS A 397 -23.50 15.75 3.56
CA LYS A 397 -24.48 14.70 3.22
C LYS A 397 -24.42 14.40 1.74
N GLU A 398 -24.42 13.12 1.42
CA GLU A 398 -24.49 12.64 0.06
C GLU A 398 -25.78 13.10 -0.64
N VAL A 399 -25.63 13.61 -1.85
CA VAL A 399 -26.74 13.94 -2.76
C VAL A 399 -26.94 12.83 -3.77
N SER A 400 -25.84 12.39 -4.39
CA SER A 400 -25.84 11.36 -5.41
C SER A 400 -24.44 10.79 -5.62
N VAL A 401 -24.39 9.58 -6.18
CA VAL A 401 -23.15 8.94 -6.67
C VAL A 401 -23.26 8.76 -8.18
N VAL A 402 -22.22 9.16 -8.90
CA VAL A 402 -22.12 9.05 -10.36
C VAL A 402 -20.86 8.27 -10.70
N LYS A 403 -20.99 7.20 -11.49
CA LYS A 403 -19.86 6.36 -11.85
C LYS A 403 -18.85 7.13 -12.69
N GLY A 404 -17.55 6.99 -12.37
CA GLY A 404 -16.45 7.49 -13.16
C GLY A 404 -16.18 6.61 -14.40
N ALA A 405 -15.32 7.09 -15.30
CA ALA A 405 -14.90 6.37 -16.49
C ALA A 405 -13.75 5.39 -16.26
N GLY A 406 -13.22 5.32 -15.02
CA GLY A 406 -12.01 4.60 -14.72
C GLY A 406 -10.79 5.32 -15.26
N ASN A 407 -10.41 5.03 -16.49
CA ASN A 407 -9.32 5.72 -17.20
C ASN A 407 -9.86 6.38 -18.48
N SER A 408 -9.62 7.67 -18.65
CA SER A 408 -9.99 8.43 -19.84
C SER A 408 -9.01 9.58 -20.08
N THR A 409 -8.57 9.74 -21.30
CA THR A 409 -7.80 10.91 -21.77
C THR A 409 -8.68 11.87 -22.57
N SER A 410 -9.98 11.63 -22.59
CA SER A 410 -10.95 12.44 -23.31
C SER A 410 -11.74 13.30 -22.34
N LEU A 411 -12.15 14.46 -22.81
CA LEU A 411 -13.02 15.36 -22.07
C LEU A 411 -14.39 14.71 -21.83
N LEU A 412 -14.75 14.56 -20.55
CA LEU A 412 -16.00 13.95 -20.11
C LEU A 412 -16.86 14.96 -19.35
N ASN A 413 -18.15 14.90 -19.59
CA ASN A 413 -19.13 15.76 -18.92
C ASN A 413 -20.05 14.92 -18.06
N TYR A 414 -20.24 15.37 -16.83
CA TYR A 414 -21.07 14.73 -15.83
C TYR A 414 -22.10 15.70 -15.27
N HIS A 415 -23.18 15.18 -14.76
CA HIS A 415 -24.21 15.97 -14.12
C HIS A 415 -24.97 15.20 -13.05
N SER A 416 -25.55 15.94 -12.13
CA SER A 416 -26.47 15.45 -11.11
C SER A 416 -27.47 16.51 -10.71
N ILE A 417 -28.56 16.12 -10.05
CA ILE A 417 -29.63 17.03 -9.62
C ILE A 417 -29.94 16.80 -8.15
N ASP A 418 -29.83 17.84 -7.35
CA ASP A 418 -30.38 17.83 -5.99
C ASP A 418 -31.86 18.26 -6.03
N TYR A 419 -32.74 17.31 -5.86
CA TYR A 419 -34.18 17.54 -5.82
C TYR A 419 -34.69 18.13 -4.48
N LYS A 420 -33.85 18.15 -3.45
CA LYS A 420 -34.19 18.62 -2.10
C LYS A 420 -33.07 19.49 -1.52
N PRO A 421 -32.75 20.63 -2.16
CA PRO A 421 -31.74 21.54 -1.64
C PRO A 421 -32.14 22.10 -0.28
N TYR A 422 -31.17 22.50 0.51
CA TYR A 422 -31.43 23.18 1.78
C TYR A 422 -31.93 24.60 1.53
N GLU A 423 -32.97 25.03 2.24
CA GLU A 423 -33.44 26.42 2.20
C GLU A 423 -32.40 27.37 2.82
N GLY A 424 -32.18 28.52 2.17
CA GLY A 424 -31.13 29.47 2.51
C GLY A 424 -29.78 29.12 1.89
N LEU A 425 -28.71 29.60 2.51
CA LEU A 425 -27.34 29.35 2.08
C LEU A 425 -26.95 27.90 2.34
N SER A 426 -26.41 27.25 1.35
CA SER A 426 -25.86 25.90 1.41
C SER A 426 -24.65 25.77 0.47
N TYR A 427 -23.87 24.73 0.68
CA TYR A 427 -22.62 24.52 -0.05
C TYR A 427 -22.63 23.11 -0.67
N TYR A 428 -22.02 23.00 -1.83
CA TYR A 428 -21.87 21.77 -2.58
C TYR A 428 -20.39 21.54 -2.88
N ARG A 429 -19.97 20.27 -2.88
CA ARG A 429 -18.68 19.84 -3.38
C ARG A 429 -18.80 18.49 -4.08
N LEU A 430 -17.84 18.19 -4.91
CA LEU A 430 -17.66 16.89 -5.51
C LEU A 430 -16.55 16.16 -4.73
N LYS A 431 -16.78 14.91 -4.38
CA LYS A 431 -15.78 13.97 -3.89
C LYS A 431 -15.55 12.93 -4.97
N GLN A 432 -14.36 12.90 -5.52
CA GLN A 432 -13.92 11.85 -6.40
C GLN A 432 -13.35 10.71 -5.56
N THR A 433 -13.64 9.46 -5.94
CA THR A 433 -13.10 8.28 -5.26
C THR A 433 -12.55 7.30 -6.28
N ASP A 434 -11.31 6.90 -6.07
CA ASP A 434 -10.59 5.97 -6.91
C ASP A 434 -10.90 4.51 -6.53
N PHE A 435 -10.61 3.55 -7.41
CA PHE A 435 -10.79 2.11 -7.15
C PHE A 435 -9.99 1.61 -5.93
N ASP A 436 -8.93 2.31 -5.53
CA ASP A 436 -8.15 1.98 -4.33
C ASP A 436 -8.71 2.62 -3.05
N GLY A 437 -9.83 3.38 -3.17
CA GLY A 437 -10.51 4.06 -2.07
C GLY A 437 -9.91 5.41 -1.67
N LYS A 438 -8.84 5.86 -2.29
CA LYS A 438 -8.34 7.23 -2.14
C LYS A 438 -9.35 8.21 -2.73
N PHE A 439 -9.36 9.44 -2.25
CA PHE A 439 -10.31 10.44 -2.72
C PHE A 439 -9.72 11.84 -2.68
N ASP A 440 -10.27 12.69 -3.53
CA ASP A 440 -10.01 14.14 -3.55
C ASP A 440 -11.31 14.93 -3.63
N TYR A 441 -11.25 16.23 -3.33
CA TYR A 441 -12.42 17.11 -3.32
C TYR A 441 -12.25 18.25 -4.32
N SER A 442 -13.35 18.62 -4.98
CA SER A 442 -13.44 19.86 -5.77
C SER A 442 -13.40 21.11 -4.88
N ASN A 443 -13.36 22.27 -5.54
CA ASN A 443 -13.77 23.52 -4.92
C ASN A 443 -15.21 23.43 -4.36
N ILE A 444 -15.49 24.25 -3.34
CA ILE A 444 -16.83 24.36 -2.75
C ILE A 444 -17.61 25.45 -3.48
N VAL A 445 -18.84 25.13 -3.90
CA VAL A 445 -19.76 26.07 -4.54
C VAL A 445 -20.90 26.39 -3.60
N ALA A 446 -21.19 27.68 -3.42
CA ALA A 446 -22.25 28.16 -2.55
C ALA A 446 -23.53 28.43 -3.34
N ILE A 447 -24.67 27.96 -2.82
CA ILE A 447 -26.01 28.20 -3.37
C ILE A 447 -26.88 28.84 -2.29
N ASN A 448 -27.57 29.91 -2.66
CA ASN A 448 -28.58 30.51 -1.79
C ASN A 448 -29.98 30.23 -2.36
N PHE A 449 -30.63 29.24 -1.77
CA PHE A 449 -31.96 28.82 -2.22
C PHE A 449 -33.06 29.63 -1.52
N ASN A 450 -33.61 30.60 -2.23
CA ASN A 450 -34.79 31.32 -1.80
C ASN A 450 -35.94 31.00 -2.77
N ARG A 451 -37.05 30.50 -2.27
CA ARG A 451 -38.23 30.15 -3.07
C ARG A 451 -38.86 31.39 -3.71
N ILE A 452 -38.41 31.84 -4.88
CA ILE A 452 -39.09 32.88 -5.66
C ILE A 452 -38.84 32.68 -7.19
N GLY A 453 -39.93 32.48 -7.99
CA GLY A 453 -40.00 32.72 -9.45
C GLY A 453 -40.05 31.48 -10.35
N ASN A 454 -40.82 31.58 -11.44
CA ASN A 454 -40.99 30.55 -12.48
C ASN A 454 -39.77 30.48 -13.40
N ASN A 455 -38.83 29.60 -13.12
CA ASN A 455 -37.70 29.33 -13.98
C ASN A 455 -37.79 27.91 -14.60
N VAL A 456 -37.46 27.81 -15.90
CA VAL A 456 -37.36 26.56 -16.63
C VAL A 456 -35.94 26.45 -17.20
N VAL A 457 -35.33 25.26 -17.09
CA VAL A 457 -34.02 24.97 -17.70
C VAL A 457 -34.07 23.63 -18.42
N LEU A 458 -33.41 23.58 -19.59
CA LEU A 458 -33.11 22.35 -20.32
C LEU A 458 -31.65 21.98 -20.07
N PHE A 459 -31.42 20.75 -19.65
CA PHE A 459 -30.06 20.30 -19.30
C PHE A 459 -29.88 18.78 -19.46
N PRO A 460 -28.70 18.30 -19.94
CA PRO A 460 -27.63 19.11 -20.56
C PRO A 460 -28.06 19.71 -21.91
N ASN A 461 -27.48 20.83 -22.26
CA ASN A 461 -27.70 21.47 -23.55
C ASN A 461 -26.40 22.16 -24.00
N PRO A 462 -25.68 21.63 -25.00
CA PRO A 462 -26.02 20.50 -25.86
C PRO A 462 -26.16 19.15 -25.15
N THR A 463 -26.92 18.23 -25.78
CA THR A 463 -27.11 16.85 -25.28
C THR A 463 -26.72 15.84 -26.36
N ASN A 464 -26.15 14.70 -25.92
CA ASN A 464 -25.78 13.57 -26.78
C ASN A 464 -26.66 12.32 -26.60
N ASP A 465 -27.36 12.20 -25.46
CA ASP A 465 -28.16 11.01 -25.14
C ASP A 465 -29.56 11.37 -24.62
N LYS A 466 -29.66 12.20 -23.59
CA LYS A 466 -30.91 12.63 -22.99
C LYS A 466 -30.81 14.04 -22.40
N PHE A 467 -31.94 14.69 -22.24
CA PHE A 467 -32.04 15.97 -21.54
C PHE A 467 -33.17 15.96 -20.52
N TYR A 468 -33.05 16.85 -19.55
CA TYR A 468 -34.03 17.06 -18.49
C TYR A 468 -34.70 18.42 -18.64
N ILE A 469 -35.96 18.50 -18.22
CA ILE A 469 -36.71 19.74 -18.08
C ILE A 469 -36.88 20.01 -16.60
N LEU A 470 -36.22 21.04 -16.09
CA LEU A 470 -36.32 21.46 -14.70
C LEU A 470 -37.21 22.69 -14.61
N THR A 471 -38.23 22.62 -13.75
CA THR A 471 -39.19 23.72 -13.53
C THR A 471 -39.21 24.08 -12.03
N SER A 472 -39.47 25.36 -11.74
CA SER A 472 -39.58 25.89 -10.39
C SER A 472 -40.86 25.50 -9.64
N GLU A 473 -41.89 25.09 -10.35
CA GLU A 473 -43.21 24.74 -9.79
C GLU A 473 -43.56 23.27 -10.04
N ASP A 474 -44.16 22.62 -9.05
CA ASP A 474 -44.79 21.28 -9.17
C ASP A 474 -46.18 21.37 -9.85
N THR A 475 -46.37 22.31 -10.77
CA THR A 475 -47.61 22.49 -11.48
C THR A 475 -47.64 21.73 -12.79
N ASN A 476 -48.81 21.29 -13.22
CA ASN A 476 -48.98 20.63 -14.49
C ASN A 476 -48.59 21.57 -15.65
N TYR A 477 -47.73 21.09 -16.54
CA TYR A 477 -47.29 21.82 -17.73
C TYR A 477 -47.30 20.90 -18.95
N LYS A 478 -47.44 21.52 -20.13
CA LYS A 478 -47.39 20.82 -21.43
C LYS A 478 -46.07 21.09 -22.11
N VAL A 479 -45.47 20.04 -22.67
CA VAL A 479 -44.22 20.14 -23.43
C VAL A 479 -44.46 19.77 -24.85
N GLU A 480 -44.00 20.63 -25.76
CA GLU A 480 -43.95 20.38 -27.20
C GLU A 480 -42.49 20.53 -27.67
N ILE A 481 -41.99 19.53 -28.40
CA ILE A 481 -40.65 19.56 -28.99
C ILE A 481 -40.83 19.71 -30.50
N LEU A 482 -40.16 20.71 -31.05
CA LEU A 482 -40.26 21.10 -32.45
C LEU A 482 -38.86 20.99 -33.09
N ASP A 483 -38.77 20.58 -34.35
CA ASP A 483 -37.51 20.68 -35.10
C ASP A 483 -37.21 22.12 -35.51
N ALA A 484 -36.07 22.33 -36.19
CA ALA A 484 -35.64 23.66 -36.63
C ALA A 484 -36.60 24.32 -37.63
N THR A 485 -37.50 23.54 -38.25
CA THR A 485 -38.51 24.05 -39.20
C THR A 485 -39.83 24.42 -38.51
N GLY A 486 -39.96 24.11 -37.19
CA GLY A 486 -41.17 24.28 -36.40
C GLY A 486 -42.16 23.12 -36.49
N LYS A 487 -41.75 21.98 -37.06
CA LYS A 487 -42.57 20.78 -37.11
C LYS A 487 -42.55 20.09 -35.73
N LEU A 488 -43.75 19.72 -35.25
CA LEU A 488 -43.90 19.01 -33.98
C LEU A 488 -43.29 17.59 -34.07
N ILE A 489 -42.34 17.30 -33.19
CA ILE A 489 -41.66 16.02 -33.06
C ILE A 489 -42.24 15.20 -31.92
N HIS A 490 -42.49 15.85 -30.77
CA HIS A 490 -43.01 15.18 -29.54
C HIS A 490 -43.92 16.13 -28.77
N LYS A 491 -44.92 15.53 -28.09
CA LYS A 491 -45.81 16.27 -27.18
C LYS A 491 -46.17 15.39 -25.99
N GLN A 492 -45.96 15.90 -24.78
CA GLN A 492 -46.26 15.17 -23.53
C GLN A 492 -46.54 16.17 -22.39
N ASP A 493 -47.44 15.79 -21.50
CA ASP A 493 -47.69 16.55 -20.27
C ASP A 493 -46.67 16.12 -19.19
N ASN A 494 -46.16 17.09 -18.42
CA ASN A 494 -45.23 16.88 -17.29
C ASN A 494 -43.97 16.07 -17.66
N LEU A 495 -43.43 16.28 -18.85
CA LEU A 495 -42.19 15.68 -19.30
C LEU A 495 -41.01 16.22 -18.46
N THR A 496 -40.34 15.36 -17.70
CA THR A 496 -39.19 15.73 -16.87
C THR A 496 -37.85 15.31 -17.48
N GLU A 497 -37.86 14.26 -18.32
CA GLU A 497 -36.68 13.81 -19.07
C GLU A 497 -37.07 13.18 -20.40
N MET A 498 -36.17 13.25 -21.39
CA MET A 498 -36.37 12.64 -22.69
C MET A 498 -35.05 12.19 -23.32
N SER A 499 -35.02 10.96 -23.86
CA SER A 499 -33.91 10.46 -24.67
C SER A 499 -33.91 11.11 -26.04
N THR A 500 -32.72 11.50 -26.51
CA THR A 500 -32.50 12.05 -27.85
C THR A 500 -31.99 11.03 -28.87
N GLN A 501 -31.94 9.74 -28.50
CA GLN A 501 -31.39 8.68 -29.35
C GLN A 501 -32.04 8.64 -30.77
N ASN A 502 -33.33 8.94 -30.86
CA ASN A 502 -34.06 9.00 -32.13
C ASN A 502 -34.08 10.38 -32.78
N PHE A 503 -33.37 11.37 -32.23
CA PHE A 503 -33.30 12.71 -32.78
C PHE A 503 -32.02 12.82 -33.63
N PRO A 504 -32.06 13.22 -34.91
CA PRO A 504 -30.87 13.65 -35.65
C PRO A 504 -30.12 14.77 -34.93
N ASP A 505 -28.81 14.88 -35.18
CA ASP A 505 -28.03 16.02 -34.73
C ASP A 505 -28.61 17.30 -35.28
N GLY A 506 -28.70 18.33 -34.43
CA GLY A 506 -29.25 19.59 -34.84
C GLY A 506 -29.93 20.41 -33.76
N LEU A 507 -30.60 21.48 -34.21
CA LEU A 507 -31.30 22.41 -33.34
C LEU A 507 -32.78 22.03 -33.24
N TYR A 508 -33.27 22.01 -32.00
CA TYR A 508 -34.66 21.79 -31.63
C TYR A 508 -35.17 22.95 -30.76
N PHE A 509 -36.50 23.11 -30.72
CA PHE A 509 -37.17 24.05 -29.82
C PHE A 509 -38.07 23.27 -28.87
N VAL A 510 -37.90 23.48 -27.57
CA VAL A 510 -38.74 22.91 -26.52
C VAL A 510 -39.65 24.00 -25.98
N ARG A 511 -40.95 23.86 -26.22
CA ARG A 511 -41.98 24.79 -25.79
C ARG A 511 -42.69 24.22 -24.58
N ILE A 512 -42.70 24.98 -23.48
CA ILE A 512 -43.30 24.58 -22.19
C ILE A 512 -44.42 25.57 -21.89
N ALA A 513 -45.62 25.06 -21.74
CA ALA A 513 -46.83 25.86 -21.45
C ALA A 513 -47.38 25.50 -20.07
N PHE A 514 -47.38 26.46 -19.16
CA PHE A 514 -48.03 26.37 -17.85
C PHE A 514 -49.50 26.79 -17.91
N PRO A 515 -50.38 26.33 -16.98
CA PRO A 515 -51.80 26.67 -16.96
C PRO A 515 -52.06 28.18 -16.87
N ASN A 516 -51.18 28.90 -16.19
CA ASN A 516 -51.35 30.33 -15.91
C ASN A 516 -50.05 31.07 -16.32
N GLY A 517 -49.84 31.30 -17.63
CA GLY A 517 -48.70 32.05 -18.11
C GLY A 517 -48.47 31.90 -19.62
N ASP A 518 -47.61 32.74 -20.18
CA ASP A 518 -47.17 32.62 -21.56
C ASP A 518 -46.22 31.39 -21.71
N PRO A 519 -46.30 30.68 -22.86
CA PRO A 519 -45.41 29.54 -23.11
C PRO A 519 -43.93 29.99 -23.20
N ILE A 520 -43.05 29.25 -22.49
CA ILE A 520 -41.60 29.44 -22.56
C ILE A 520 -41.08 28.56 -23.70
N THR A 521 -40.27 29.12 -24.60
CA THR A 521 -39.61 28.36 -25.66
C THR A 521 -38.10 28.44 -25.50
N MET A 522 -37.46 27.29 -25.46
CA MET A 522 -36.01 27.15 -25.28
C MET A 522 -35.37 26.40 -26.44
N LYS A 523 -34.13 26.72 -26.73
CA LYS A 523 -33.32 25.99 -27.73
C LYS A 523 -32.71 24.74 -27.07
N LEU A 524 -32.73 23.63 -27.79
CA LEU A 524 -32.04 22.39 -27.45
C LEU A 524 -31.13 22.02 -28.62
N ILE A 525 -29.87 21.77 -28.34
CA ILE A 525 -28.89 21.30 -29.33
C ILE A 525 -28.64 19.81 -29.05
N VAL A 526 -28.85 18.98 -30.08
CA VAL A 526 -28.51 17.55 -30.06
C VAL A 526 -27.21 17.38 -30.85
N ASN A 527 -26.20 16.80 -30.22
CA ASN A 527 -24.88 16.55 -30.80
C ASN A 527 -24.37 15.23 -30.26
N LYS A 528 -24.35 14.18 -31.08
CA LYS A 528 -23.99 12.79 -30.72
C LYS A 528 -22.54 12.47 -31.00
#